data_398b8978a18c9a6f685d246c19643e8d
#
_entry.id   398b8978a18c9a6f685d246c19643e8d
#
_cell.length_a   1.000
_cell.length_b   1.000
_cell.length_c   1.000
_cell.angle_alpha   90.00
_cell.angle_beta   90.00
_cell.angle_gamma   90.00
#
_symmetry.space_group_name_H-M   'P 1'
#
loop_
_entity.id
_entity.type
_entity.pdbx_description
1 polymer ?
#
loop_
_entity_poly.entity_id
_entity_poly.type
_entity_poly.pdbx_seq_one_letter_code
_entity_poly.pdbx_strand_id
1 'polypeptide(L)'
;MGIFSSLFGGNKKTEEEKNFDILKYDGIRAMRIGKLTYALKCFEEATAIQEDLETMNHQANTYIRVNRMDDARALMVRMTEIAPDQPTVFQSLASLCYMQEDYKGMNEAWQKALTLNDQDPATYFLSAKAAVGMSNGFQAIAMLTKAIMLNEEFTEAYQMRAEILWAMRQPKDAQEDIEKLLSLNPDDESALLLKGEILAVSGEEEQALELMDQVLELNPFNEKAYLLKGSYYLLKKEYDKAISVYNDALEINSDFAQAYHERGRVKLEKGDKEGSMEDMKRAIELAPENGTNISGEYNNYEQQKNIPF
;
A
#
# COMPACT_ATOMS: atom_id res chain seq x y z
N MET A 1 -52.93 47.18 -10.32
CA MET A 1 -51.42 47.38 -10.35
C MET A 1 -50.81 46.79 -9.12
N GLY A 2 -49.95 45.82 -9.25
CA GLY A 2 -49.07 45.41 -8.11
C GLY A 2 -49.06 43.92 -7.75
N ILE A 3 -48.89 42.97 -8.70
CA ILE A 3 -48.66 41.53 -8.37
C ILE A 3 -47.42 40.97 -9.14
N PHE A 4 -46.43 41.78 -9.40
CA PHE A 4 -45.23 41.34 -10.12
C PHE A 4 -43.88 41.59 -9.39
N SER A 5 -43.88 41.90 -8.07
CA SER A 5 -42.65 42.23 -7.36
C SER A 5 -42.10 41.10 -6.46
N SER A 6 -42.71 39.90 -6.44
CA SER A 6 -42.28 38.81 -5.54
C SER A 6 -41.57 37.61 -6.23
N LEU A 7 -41.26 37.72 -7.54
CA LEU A 7 -40.72 36.61 -8.32
C LEU A 7 -39.21 36.69 -8.63
N PHE A 8 -38.50 37.74 -8.14
CA PHE A 8 -37.03 37.88 -8.29
C PHE A 8 -36.35 38.32 -7.00
N GLY A 9 -36.84 37.83 -5.87
CA GLY A 9 -36.13 37.94 -4.61
C GLY A 9 -34.99 36.91 -4.49
N GLY A 10 -34.00 36.94 -5.36
CA GLY A 10 -32.71 36.29 -5.10
C GLY A 10 -32.12 36.94 -3.84
N ASN A 11 -31.97 36.15 -2.77
CA ASN A 11 -31.27 36.58 -1.56
C ASN A 11 -29.93 37.16 -2.00
N LYS A 12 -29.75 38.49 -1.88
CA LYS A 12 -28.44 39.11 -2.10
C LYS A 12 -27.50 38.56 -1.00
N LYS A 13 -26.46 37.82 -1.41
CA LYS A 13 -25.41 37.36 -0.50
C LYS A 13 -24.91 38.52 0.34
N THR A 14 -24.71 38.30 1.60
CA THR A 14 -24.05 39.24 2.50
C THR A 14 -22.60 39.54 2.06
N GLU A 15 -22.01 40.58 2.55
CA GLU A 15 -20.62 40.92 2.22
C GLU A 15 -19.66 39.83 2.73
N GLU A 16 -19.97 39.22 3.87
CA GLU A 16 -19.21 38.06 4.43
C GLU A 16 -19.31 36.83 3.53
N GLU A 17 -20.51 36.46 3.06
CA GLU A 17 -20.70 35.35 2.13
C GLU A 17 -19.95 35.55 0.80
N LYS A 18 -19.90 36.75 0.29
CA LYS A 18 -19.13 37.07 -0.93
C LYS A 18 -17.62 36.95 -0.67
N ASN A 19 -17.17 37.44 0.47
CA ASN A 19 -15.77 37.39 0.85
C ASN A 19 -15.32 35.94 1.06
N PHE A 20 -16.13 35.10 1.71
CA PHE A 20 -15.94 33.67 1.80
C PHE A 20 -15.78 33.02 0.43
N ASP A 21 -16.71 33.27 -0.50
CA ASP A 21 -16.65 32.70 -1.86
C ASP A 21 -15.35 33.12 -2.58
N ILE A 22 -14.96 34.39 -2.51
CA ILE A 22 -13.73 34.89 -3.13
C ILE A 22 -12.51 34.14 -2.59
N LEU A 23 -12.37 34.05 -1.28
CA LEU A 23 -11.25 33.39 -0.62
C LEU A 23 -11.22 31.89 -0.96
N LYS A 24 -12.37 31.20 -0.88
CA LYS A 24 -12.49 29.79 -1.25
C LYS A 24 -11.99 29.53 -2.65
N TYR A 25 -12.50 30.27 -3.65
CA TYR A 25 -12.14 30.03 -5.05
C TYR A 25 -10.73 30.53 -5.39
N ASP A 26 -10.21 31.58 -4.73
CA ASP A 26 -8.82 32.00 -4.87
C ASP A 26 -7.87 30.95 -4.30
N GLY A 27 -8.20 30.35 -3.16
CA GLY A 27 -7.48 29.24 -2.59
C GLY A 27 -7.44 28.03 -3.52
N ILE A 28 -8.57 27.61 -4.09
CA ILE A 28 -8.65 26.51 -5.04
C ILE A 28 -7.79 26.78 -6.29
N ARG A 29 -7.86 27.98 -6.86
CA ARG A 29 -7.03 28.37 -8.01
C ARG A 29 -5.54 28.33 -7.67
N ALA A 30 -5.16 28.88 -6.52
CA ALA A 30 -3.79 28.91 -6.06
C ALA A 30 -3.23 27.48 -5.82
N MET A 31 -4.05 26.60 -5.22
CA MET A 31 -3.67 25.20 -5.01
C MET A 31 -3.42 24.46 -6.32
N ARG A 32 -4.25 24.69 -7.36
CA ARG A 32 -4.10 24.09 -8.70
C ARG A 32 -2.81 24.52 -9.40
N ILE A 33 -2.35 25.75 -9.22
CA ILE A 33 -1.11 26.26 -9.82
C ILE A 33 0.11 26.11 -8.89
N GLY A 34 -0.01 25.33 -7.81
CA GLY A 34 1.08 25.02 -6.90
C GLY A 34 1.49 26.13 -5.92
N LYS A 35 0.75 27.25 -5.84
CA LYS A 35 1.00 28.34 -4.86
C LYS A 35 0.41 27.97 -3.50
N LEU A 36 0.95 26.92 -2.88
CA LEU A 36 0.36 26.28 -1.69
C LEU A 36 0.28 27.22 -0.48
N THR A 37 1.31 28.04 -0.23
CA THR A 37 1.32 28.99 0.88
C THR A 37 0.20 30.04 0.76
N TYR A 38 -0.02 30.54 -0.46
CA TYR A 38 -1.12 31.48 -0.71
C TYR A 38 -2.48 30.79 -0.64
N ALA A 39 -2.59 29.57 -1.18
CA ALA A 39 -3.82 28.79 -1.09
C ALA A 39 -4.20 28.54 0.38
N LEU A 40 -3.23 28.17 1.21
CA LEU A 40 -3.44 27.92 2.63
C LEU A 40 -3.95 29.17 3.34
N LYS A 41 -3.34 30.33 3.09
CA LYS A 41 -3.80 31.61 3.66
C LYS A 41 -5.26 31.91 3.28
N CYS A 42 -5.62 31.72 2.00
CA CYS A 42 -6.98 31.91 1.54
C CYS A 42 -7.97 30.97 2.24
N PHE A 43 -7.62 29.68 2.38
CA PHE A 43 -8.49 28.72 3.06
C PHE A 43 -8.61 29.00 4.57
N GLU A 44 -7.52 29.38 5.25
CA GLU A 44 -7.54 29.75 6.67
C GLU A 44 -8.46 30.98 6.90
N GLU A 45 -8.37 32.00 6.05
CA GLU A 45 -9.25 33.17 6.11
C GLU A 45 -10.72 32.82 5.75
N ALA A 46 -10.94 31.94 4.76
CA ALA A 46 -12.29 31.50 4.39
C ALA A 46 -12.95 30.69 5.52
N THR A 47 -12.25 29.72 6.10
CA THR A 47 -12.77 28.88 7.20
C THR A 47 -13.00 29.68 8.49
N ALA A 48 -12.29 30.79 8.69
CA ALA A 48 -12.56 31.71 9.80
C ALA A 48 -13.90 32.49 9.62
N ILE A 49 -14.35 32.69 8.37
CA ILE A 49 -15.65 33.30 8.08
C ILE A 49 -16.77 32.25 8.22
N GLN A 50 -16.56 31.05 7.63
CA GLN A 50 -17.56 30.00 7.61
C GLN A 50 -16.90 28.61 7.62
N GLU A 51 -17.32 27.76 8.53
CA GLU A 51 -16.92 26.35 8.59
C GLU A 51 -17.65 25.54 7.49
N ASP A 52 -17.08 25.55 6.27
CA ASP A 52 -17.57 24.82 5.12
C ASP A 52 -16.68 23.57 4.88
N LEU A 53 -17.30 22.39 4.90
CA LEU A 53 -16.56 21.12 4.81
C LEU A 53 -15.72 20.99 3.54
N GLU A 54 -16.18 21.52 2.41
CA GLU A 54 -15.40 21.48 1.16
C GLU A 54 -14.15 22.35 1.29
N THR A 55 -14.28 23.56 1.84
CA THR A 55 -13.16 24.47 2.08
C THR A 55 -12.17 23.89 3.10
N MET A 56 -12.69 23.32 4.19
CA MET A 56 -11.86 22.64 5.21
C MET A 56 -11.12 21.44 4.63
N ASN A 57 -11.75 20.67 3.71
CA ASN A 57 -11.07 19.55 3.05
C ASN A 57 -9.95 20.04 2.13
N HIS A 58 -10.15 21.12 1.37
CA HIS A 58 -9.08 21.74 0.59
C HIS A 58 -7.95 22.27 1.48
N GLN A 59 -8.27 22.87 2.62
CA GLN A 59 -7.30 23.34 3.60
C GLN A 59 -6.48 22.18 4.17
N ALA A 60 -7.14 21.09 4.60
CA ALA A 60 -6.47 19.90 5.13
C ALA A 60 -5.53 19.28 4.09
N ASN A 61 -5.99 19.11 2.84
CA ASN A 61 -5.16 18.63 1.75
C ASN A 61 -3.97 19.56 1.46
N THR A 62 -4.15 20.87 1.63
CA THR A 62 -3.05 21.83 1.46
C THR A 62 -2.04 21.72 2.61
N TYR A 63 -2.49 21.53 3.85
CA TYR A 63 -1.62 21.23 4.99
C TYR A 63 -0.76 19.98 4.74
N ILE A 64 -1.37 18.88 4.26
CA ILE A 64 -0.65 17.66 3.91
C ILE A 64 0.45 17.95 2.87
N ARG A 65 0.11 18.68 1.81
CA ARG A 65 1.06 19.02 0.73
C ARG A 65 2.22 19.91 1.16
N VAL A 66 2.06 20.71 2.22
CA VAL A 66 3.13 21.52 2.82
C VAL A 66 3.76 20.84 4.05
N ASN A 67 3.48 19.56 4.27
CA ASN A 67 4.00 18.72 5.35
C ASN A 67 3.62 19.21 6.78
N ARG A 68 2.45 19.87 6.92
CA ARG A 68 1.86 20.28 8.21
C ARG A 68 0.82 19.23 8.64
N MET A 69 1.28 18.01 8.94
CA MET A 69 0.41 16.86 9.19
C MET A 69 -0.47 17.03 10.45
N ASP A 70 0.07 17.64 11.50
CA ASP A 70 -0.67 17.84 12.76
C ASP A 70 -1.82 18.84 12.59
N ASP A 71 -1.61 19.91 11.82
CA ASP A 71 -2.66 20.88 11.50
C ASP A 71 -3.76 20.24 10.61
N ALA A 72 -3.37 19.40 9.64
CA ALA A 72 -4.31 18.63 8.85
C ALA A 72 -5.16 17.71 9.76
N ARG A 73 -4.53 17.02 10.71
CA ARG A 73 -5.22 16.13 11.64
C ARG A 73 -6.20 16.88 12.54
N ALA A 74 -5.77 17.98 13.12
CA ALA A 74 -6.63 18.81 13.97
C ALA A 74 -7.87 19.29 13.20
N LEU A 75 -7.67 19.73 11.94
CA LEU A 75 -8.76 20.19 11.10
C LEU A 75 -9.70 19.02 10.71
N MET A 76 -9.19 17.86 10.36
CA MET A 76 -10.02 16.68 10.02
C MET A 76 -10.79 16.18 11.25
N VAL A 77 -10.20 16.20 12.46
CA VAL A 77 -10.94 15.91 13.70
C VAL A 77 -12.08 16.90 13.86
N ARG A 78 -11.83 18.20 13.66
CA ARG A 78 -12.90 19.22 13.70
C ARG A 78 -14.00 18.96 12.69
N MET A 79 -13.66 18.51 11.47
CA MET A 79 -14.66 18.14 10.46
C MET A 79 -15.56 16.98 10.92
N THR A 80 -15.03 16.01 11.69
CA THR A 80 -15.86 14.90 12.23
C THR A 80 -16.83 15.37 13.32
N GLU A 81 -16.52 16.47 14.01
CA GLU A 81 -17.43 17.08 15.00
C GLU A 81 -18.57 17.87 14.32
N ILE A 82 -18.25 18.54 13.20
CA ILE A 82 -19.21 19.35 12.42
C ILE A 82 -20.19 18.45 11.68
N ALA A 83 -19.71 17.33 11.11
CA ALA A 83 -20.50 16.42 10.29
C ALA A 83 -20.35 14.95 10.76
N PRO A 84 -20.85 14.63 11.98
CA PRO A 84 -20.67 13.31 12.57
C PRO A 84 -21.46 12.19 11.86
N ASP A 85 -22.35 12.53 10.96
CA ASP A 85 -23.19 11.63 10.14
C ASP A 85 -22.64 11.41 8.72
N GLN A 86 -21.54 12.07 8.35
CA GLN A 86 -20.90 11.91 7.05
C GLN A 86 -19.74 10.92 7.08
N PRO A 87 -19.84 9.73 6.44
CA PRO A 87 -18.76 8.74 6.44
C PRO A 87 -17.48 9.27 5.79
N THR A 88 -17.57 10.19 4.81
CA THR A 88 -16.42 10.74 4.08
C THR A 88 -15.45 11.52 4.96
N VAL A 89 -15.92 12.18 6.03
CA VAL A 89 -15.01 12.90 6.94
C VAL A 89 -14.15 11.94 7.77
N PHE A 90 -14.73 10.81 8.17
CA PHE A 90 -13.99 9.76 8.87
C PHE A 90 -13.02 9.01 7.93
N GLN A 91 -13.41 8.80 6.66
CA GLN A 91 -12.53 8.23 5.64
C GLN A 91 -11.31 9.13 5.38
N SER A 92 -11.50 10.46 5.33
CA SER A 92 -10.40 11.43 5.19
C SER A 92 -9.45 11.38 6.39
N LEU A 93 -9.98 11.35 7.61
CA LEU A 93 -9.19 11.23 8.83
C LEU A 93 -8.40 9.90 8.86
N ALA A 94 -9.04 8.80 8.51
CA ALA A 94 -8.39 7.49 8.45
C ALA A 94 -7.25 7.45 7.42
N SER A 95 -7.45 8.09 6.26
CA SER A 95 -6.41 8.21 5.24
C SER A 95 -5.20 9.00 5.73
N LEU A 96 -5.41 10.07 6.49
CA LEU A 96 -4.32 10.82 7.13
C LEU A 96 -3.61 10.00 8.20
N CYS A 97 -4.36 9.26 9.04
CA CYS A 97 -3.78 8.36 10.03
C CYS A 97 -2.89 7.28 9.38
N TYR A 98 -3.31 6.75 8.21
CA TYR A 98 -2.48 5.82 7.42
C TYR A 98 -1.15 6.46 6.99
N MET A 99 -1.19 7.70 6.48
CA MET A 99 0.02 8.44 6.09
C MET A 99 0.97 8.71 7.27
N GLN A 100 0.44 8.77 8.50
CA GLN A 100 1.19 8.94 9.74
C GLN A 100 1.57 7.60 10.41
N GLU A 101 1.25 6.46 9.80
CA GLU A 101 1.41 5.10 10.37
C GLU A 101 0.67 4.91 11.72
N ASP A 102 -0.34 5.78 12.00
CA ASP A 102 -1.22 5.64 13.15
C ASP A 102 -2.35 4.64 12.83
N TYR A 103 -2.01 3.36 12.80
CA TYR A 103 -2.97 2.30 12.46
C TYR A 103 -4.12 2.18 13.45
N LYS A 104 -3.91 2.58 14.71
CA LYS A 104 -4.97 2.61 15.70
C LYS A 104 -6.00 3.69 15.39
N GLY A 105 -5.56 4.93 15.20
CA GLY A 105 -6.41 6.04 14.79
C GLY A 105 -7.10 5.78 13.45
N MET A 106 -6.38 5.17 12.51
CA MET A 106 -6.93 4.71 11.24
C MET A 106 -8.10 3.74 11.45
N ASN A 107 -7.92 2.70 12.30
CA ASN A 107 -8.97 1.72 12.58
C ASN A 107 -10.19 2.37 13.26
N GLU A 108 -9.98 3.25 14.23
CA GLU A 108 -11.06 3.95 14.93
C GLU A 108 -11.91 4.79 13.95
N ALA A 109 -11.26 5.51 13.04
CA ALA A 109 -11.93 6.32 12.03
C ALA A 109 -12.71 5.45 11.02
N TRP A 110 -12.10 4.35 10.51
CA TRP A 110 -12.80 3.43 9.61
C TRP A 110 -14.00 2.75 10.27
N GLN A 111 -13.89 2.36 11.54
CA GLN A 111 -15.03 1.80 12.28
C GLN A 111 -16.20 2.79 12.36
N LYS A 112 -15.92 4.07 12.55
CA LYS A 112 -16.95 5.12 12.50
C LYS A 112 -17.57 5.25 11.11
N ALA A 113 -16.75 5.27 10.05
CA ALA A 113 -17.26 5.30 8.67
C ALA A 113 -18.17 4.09 8.37
N LEU A 114 -17.80 2.89 8.81
CA LEU A 114 -18.58 1.66 8.64
C LEU A 114 -19.91 1.68 9.42
N THR A 115 -19.97 2.32 10.60
CA THR A 115 -21.24 2.47 11.31
C THR A 115 -22.25 3.36 10.58
N LEU A 116 -21.75 4.24 9.68
CA LEU A 116 -22.56 5.16 8.90
C LEU A 116 -22.90 4.61 7.50
N ASN A 117 -22.01 3.83 6.91
CA ASN A 117 -22.21 3.15 5.63
C ASN A 117 -21.47 1.81 5.64
N ASP A 118 -22.21 0.73 5.77
CA ASP A 118 -21.72 -0.65 5.80
C ASP A 118 -21.77 -1.36 4.44
N GLN A 119 -22.10 -0.64 3.35
CA GLN A 119 -22.23 -1.19 2.00
C GLN A 119 -21.07 -0.79 1.06
N ASP A 120 -20.04 -0.15 1.59
CA ASP A 120 -18.87 0.27 0.81
C ASP A 120 -17.72 -0.74 0.92
N PRO A 121 -17.42 -1.54 -0.13
CA PRO A 121 -16.33 -2.52 -0.09
C PRO A 121 -14.96 -1.87 0.09
N ALA A 122 -14.75 -0.64 -0.41
CA ALA A 122 -13.49 0.07 -0.25
C ALA A 122 -13.20 0.41 1.22
N THR A 123 -14.22 0.80 1.99
CA THR A 123 -14.08 1.06 3.41
C THR A 123 -13.66 -0.19 4.19
N TYR A 124 -14.22 -1.37 3.87
CA TYR A 124 -13.78 -2.64 4.46
C TYR A 124 -12.34 -2.99 4.10
N PHE A 125 -11.96 -2.82 2.83
CA PHE A 125 -10.59 -3.06 2.38
C PHE A 125 -9.57 -2.17 3.13
N LEU A 126 -9.88 -0.88 3.28
CA LEU A 126 -9.01 0.05 4.01
C LEU A 126 -8.99 -0.23 5.52
N SER A 127 -10.10 -0.71 6.10
CA SER A 127 -10.12 -1.22 7.48
C SER A 127 -9.23 -2.45 7.66
N ALA A 128 -9.17 -3.33 6.65
CA ALA A 128 -8.24 -4.47 6.65
C ALA A 128 -6.78 -4.02 6.63
N LYS A 129 -6.44 -2.99 5.85
CA LYS A 129 -5.08 -2.39 5.89
C LYS A 129 -4.70 -1.89 7.28
N ALA A 130 -5.63 -1.24 7.99
CA ALA A 130 -5.41 -0.84 9.37
C ALA A 130 -5.15 -2.04 10.28
N ALA A 131 -5.93 -3.10 10.13
CA ALA A 131 -5.77 -4.33 10.91
C ALA A 131 -4.41 -5.01 10.63
N VAL A 132 -3.94 -5.02 9.38
CA VAL A 132 -2.60 -5.50 9.01
C VAL A 132 -1.52 -4.67 9.71
N GLY A 133 -1.61 -3.34 9.67
CA GLY A 133 -0.66 -2.45 10.36
C GLY A 133 -0.63 -2.65 11.88
N MET A 134 -1.75 -3.12 12.47
CA MET A 134 -1.83 -3.53 13.88
C MET A 134 -1.43 -4.99 14.13
N SER A 135 -0.92 -5.69 13.11
CA SER A 135 -0.58 -7.13 13.15
C SER A 135 -1.78 -8.03 13.54
N ASN A 136 -3.01 -7.61 13.22
CA ASN A 136 -4.24 -8.35 13.50
C ASN A 136 -4.77 -9.03 12.22
N GLY A 137 -4.11 -10.11 11.80
CA GLY A 137 -4.45 -10.86 10.59
C GLY A 137 -5.89 -11.40 10.58
N PHE A 138 -6.42 -11.86 11.72
CA PHE A 138 -7.80 -12.35 11.79
C PHE A 138 -8.84 -11.26 11.50
N GLN A 139 -8.63 -10.07 12.06
CA GLN A 139 -9.50 -8.94 11.77
C GLN A 139 -9.38 -8.52 10.29
N ALA A 140 -8.17 -8.50 9.75
CA ALA A 140 -7.94 -8.18 8.34
C ALA A 140 -8.69 -9.15 7.42
N ILE A 141 -8.60 -10.47 7.65
CA ILE A 141 -9.32 -11.49 6.87
C ILE A 141 -10.84 -11.26 6.95
N ALA A 142 -11.38 -10.98 8.15
CA ALA A 142 -12.81 -10.73 8.31
C ALA A 142 -13.28 -9.51 7.51
N MET A 143 -12.51 -8.41 7.53
CA MET A 143 -12.82 -7.19 6.76
C MET A 143 -12.71 -7.44 5.24
N LEU A 144 -11.66 -8.13 4.78
CA LEU A 144 -11.48 -8.50 3.37
C LEU A 144 -12.60 -9.42 2.87
N THR A 145 -13.01 -10.38 3.69
CA THR A 145 -14.14 -11.25 3.36
C THR A 145 -15.42 -10.42 3.15
N LYS A 146 -15.66 -9.42 4.00
CA LYS A 146 -16.81 -8.54 3.84
C LYS A 146 -16.70 -7.66 2.59
N ALA A 147 -15.51 -7.14 2.28
CA ALA A 147 -15.25 -6.38 1.06
C ALA A 147 -15.56 -7.22 -0.19
N ILE A 148 -15.10 -8.47 -0.22
CA ILE A 148 -15.31 -9.42 -1.32
C ILE A 148 -16.80 -9.78 -1.44
N MET A 149 -17.52 -9.98 -0.34
CA MET A 149 -18.97 -10.24 -0.38
C MET A 149 -19.77 -9.08 -0.98
N LEU A 150 -19.29 -7.84 -0.83
CA LEU A 150 -19.91 -6.64 -1.40
C LEU A 150 -19.48 -6.39 -2.85
N ASN A 151 -18.29 -6.84 -3.23
CA ASN A 151 -17.77 -6.77 -4.59
C ASN A 151 -16.95 -8.02 -4.92
N GLU A 152 -17.56 -8.98 -5.62
CA GLU A 152 -16.95 -10.27 -6.00
C GLU A 152 -15.83 -10.16 -7.04
N GLU A 153 -15.59 -8.97 -7.60
CA GLU A 153 -14.50 -8.68 -8.54
C GLU A 153 -13.41 -7.80 -7.93
N PHE A 154 -13.38 -7.65 -6.59
CA PHE A 154 -12.41 -6.81 -5.90
C PHE A 154 -11.05 -7.53 -5.79
N THR A 155 -10.27 -7.46 -6.85
CA THR A 155 -8.98 -8.16 -7.00
C THR A 155 -8.00 -7.84 -5.87
N GLU A 156 -7.87 -6.58 -5.46
CA GLU A 156 -6.95 -6.18 -4.39
C GLU A 156 -7.33 -6.78 -3.03
N ALA A 157 -8.62 -7.03 -2.80
CA ALA A 157 -9.08 -7.67 -1.56
C ALA A 157 -8.76 -9.17 -1.55
N TYR A 158 -8.92 -9.86 -2.66
CA TYR A 158 -8.48 -11.26 -2.81
C TYR A 158 -6.97 -11.38 -2.64
N GLN A 159 -6.19 -10.53 -3.33
CA GLN A 159 -4.73 -10.54 -3.26
C GLN A 159 -4.27 -10.39 -1.81
N MET A 160 -4.74 -9.37 -1.11
CA MET A 160 -4.35 -9.12 0.28
C MET A 160 -4.79 -10.26 1.21
N ARG A 161 -5.98 -10.84 1.00
CA ARG A 161 -6.46 -11.94 1.83
C ARG A 161 -5.62 -13.20 1.61
N ALA A 162 -5.29 -13.52 0.36
CA ALA A 162 -4.41 -14.63 0.01
C ALA A 162 -3.03 -14.50 0.67
N GLU A 163 -2.42 -13.31 0.62
CA GLU A 163 -1.11 -13.04 1.24
C GLU A 163 -1.17 -13.23 2.78
N ILE A 164 -2.22 -12.72 3.42
CA ILE A 164 -2.41 -12.89 4.88
C ILE A 164 -2.64 -14.36 5.23
N LEU A 165 -3.49 -15.07 4.50
CA LEU A 165 -3.77 -16.50 4.70
C LEU A 165 -2.50 -17.33 4.51
N TRP A 166 -1.70 -17.04 3.49
CA TRP A 166 -0.40 -17.67 3.28
C TRP A 166 0.56 -17.43 4.45
N ALA A 167 0.70 -16.17 4.90
CA ALA A 167 1.52 -15.83 6.07
C ALA A 167 1.04 -16.53 7.36
N MET A 168 -0.27 -16.77 7.49
CA MET A 168 -0.87 -17.50 8.60
C MET A 168 -0.84 -19.04 8.44
N ARG A 169 -0.11 -19.55 7.46
CA ARG A 169 0.00 -21.00 7.18
C ARG A 169 -1.32 -21.68 6.83
N GLN A 170 -2.18 -20.98 6.12
CA GLN A 170 -3.46 -21.47 5.58
C GLN A 170 -3.39 -21.56 4.03
N PRO A 171 -2.54 -22.44 3.46
CA PRO A 171 -2.28 -22.47 2.02
C PRO A 171 -3.53 -22.83 1.19
N LYS A 172 -4.43 -23.65 1.72
CA LYS A 172 -5.67 -24.03 1.00
C LYS A 172 -6.59 -22.84 0.78
N ASP A 173 -6.82 -22.07 1.84
CA ASP A 173 -7.70 -20.90 1.75
C ASP A 173 -7.05 -19.81 0.89
N ALA A 174 -5.72 -19.63 0.96
CA ALA A 174 -4.97 -18.75 0.08
C ALA A 174 -5.10 -19.16 -1.39
N GLN A 175 -5.06 -20.45 -1.68
CA GLN A 175 -5.18 -20.98 -3.04
C GLN A 175 -6.54 -20.69 -3.67
N GLU A 176 -7.64 -20.74 -2.89
CA GLU A 176 -8.99 -20.38 -3.37
C GLU A 176 -9.04 -18.93 -3.87
N ASP A 177 -8.43 -18.00 -3.12
CA ASP A 177 -8.35 -16.60 -3.52
C ASP A 177 -7.48 -16.39 -4.77
N ILE A 178 -6.35 -17.09 -4.84
CA ILE A 178 -5.45 -17.04 -6.00
C ILE A 178 -6.14 -17.59 -7.25
N GLU A 179 -6.88 -18.70 -7.17
CA GLU A 179 -7.64 -19.24 -8.29
C GLU A 179 -8.69 -18.26 -8.77
N LYS A 180 -9.35 -17.55 -7.85
CA LYS A 180 -10.28 -16.48 -8.22
C LYS A 180 -9.57 -15.33 -8.93
N LEU A 181 -8.42 -14.86 -8.44
CA LEU A 181 -7.62 -13.82 -9.07
C LEU A 181 -7.21 -14.21 -10.50
N LEU A 182 -6.67 -15.42 -10.68
CA LEU A 182 -6.25 -15.91 -11.99
C LEU A 182 -7.43 -16.18 -12.95
N SER A 183 -8.63 -16.42 -12.41
CA SER A 183 -9.84 -16.48 -13.24
C SER A 183 -10.28 -15.11 -13.77
N LEU A 184 -9.99 -14.03 -13.03
CA LEU A 184 -10.28 -12.64 -13.41
C LEU A 184 -9.16 -12.05 -14.30
N ASN A 185 -7.92 -12.36 -13.96
CA ASN A 185 -6.72 -11.95 -14.70
C ASN A 185 -5.70 -13.10 -14.73
N PRO A 186 -5.65 -13.90 -15.82
CA PRO A 186 -4.73 -15.03 -15.94
C PRO A 186 -3.24 -14.66 -15.89
N ASP A 187 -2.91 -13.42 -16.22
CA ASP A 187 -1.55 -12.89 -16.29
C ASP A 187 -1.19 -12.01 -15.07
N ASP A 188 -1.90 -12.19 -13.95
CA ASP A 188 -1.59 -11.48 -12.70
C ASP A 188 -0.29 -12.01 -12.09
N GLU A 189 0.79 -11.23 -12.24
CA GLU A 189 2.14 -11.60 -11.81
C GLU A 189 2.19 -11.94 -10.31
N SER A 190 1.48 -11.18 -9.47
CA SER A 190 1.48 -11.38 -8.02
C SER A 190 0.78 -12.68 -7.63
N ALA A 191 -0.35 -12.97 -8.28
CA ALA A 191 -1.10 -14.20 -8.06
C ALA A 191 -0.32 -15.43 -8.56
N LEU A 192 0.33 -15.34 -9.73
CA LEU A 192 1.18 -16.40 -10.28
C LEU A 192 2.37 -16.70 -9.35
N LEU A 193 3.04 -15.66 -8.84
CA LEU A 193 4.15 -15.83 -7.89
C LEU A 193 3.70 -16.45 -6.59
N LEU A 194 2.60 -15.98 -6.00
CA LEU A 194 2.11 -16.54 -4.74
C LEU A 194 1.67 -18.00 -4.91
N LYS A 195 1.06 -18.34 -6.06
CA LYS A 195 0.77 -19.74 -6.42
C LYS A 195 2.04 -20.56 -6.50
N GLY A 196 3.08 -20.03 -7.14
CA GLY A 196 4.39 -20.68 -7.24
C GLY A 196 5.02 -20.93 -5.88
N GLU A 197 4.97 -19.96 -4.96
CA GLU A 197 5.44 -20.13 -3.57
C GLU A 197 4.71 -21.27 -2.85
N ILE A 198 3.38 -21.32 -2.96
CA ILE A 198 2.55 -22.37 -2.34
C ILE A 198 2.91 -23.74 -2.91
N LEU A 199 3.02 -23.86 -4.22
CA LEU A 199 3.37 -25.11 -4.89
C LEU A 199 4.78 -25.60 -4.52
N ALA A 200 5.75 -24.69 -4.43
CA ALA A 200 7.11 -25.01 -4.00
C ALA A 200 7.15 -25.63 -2.61
N VAL A 201 6.37 -25.09 -1.67
CA VAL A 201 6.28 -25.62 -0.29
C VAL A 201 5.48 -26.93 -0.24
N SER A 202 4.50 -27.10 -1.14
CA SER A 202 3.69 -28.33 -1.24
C SER A 202 4.44 -29.49 -1.91
N GLY A 203 5.64 -29.24 -2.45
CA GLY A 203 6.46 -30.25 -3.14
C GLY A 203 6.14 -30.38 -4.65
N GLU A 204 5.34 -29.49 -5.20
CA GLU A 204 5.00 -29.43 -6.63
C GLU A 204 5.99 -28.52 -7.38
N GLU A 205 7.25 -28.92 -7.31
CA GLU A 205 8.41 -28.09 -7.64
C GLU A 205 8.47 -27.67 -9.12
N GLU A 206 8.16 -28.59 -10.01
CA GLU A 206 8.20 -28.35 -11.46
C GLU A 206 7.18 -27.27 -11.86
N GLN A 207 5.95 -27.38 -11.35
CA GLN A 207 4.89 -26.39 -11.58
C GLN A 207 5.22 -25.03 -10.99
N ALA A 208 5.86 -25.01 -9.80
CA ALA A 208 6.30 -23.77 -9.17
C ALA A 208 7.31 -23.00 -10.04
N LEU A 209 8.30 -23.71 -10.60
CA LEU A 209 9.30 -23.14 -11.51
C LEU A 209 8.66 -22.65 -12.81
N GLU A 210 7.73 -23.42 -13.39
CA GLU A 210 6.98 -23.02 -14.60
C GLU A 210 6.24 -21.71 -14.40
N LEU A 211 5.59 -21.50 -13.24
CA LEU A 211 4.91 -20.25 -12.94
C LEU A 211 5.88 -19.08 -12.79
N MET A 212 7.04 -19.30 -12.17
CA MET A 212 8.07 -18.26 -12.06
C MET A 212 8.63 -17.90 -13.46
N ASP A 213 8.80 -18.87 -14.32
CA ASP A 213 9.22 -18.65 -15.71
C ASP A 213 8.14 -17.90 -16.51
N GLN A 214 6.87 -18.27 -16.34
CA GLN A 214 5.75 -17.53 -16.94
C GLN A 214 5.76 -16.05 -16.54
N VAL A 215 5.98 -15.76 -15.26
CA VAL A 215 6.09 -14.35 -14.79
C VAL A 215 7.25 -13.64 -15.45
N LEU A 216 8.42 -14.29 -15.60
CA LEU A 216 9.58 -13.70 -16.26
C LEU A 216 9.40 -13.54 -17.78
N GLU A 217 8.58 -14.35 -18.42
CA GLU A 217 8.17 -14.16 -19.81
C GLU A 217 7.22 -12.96 -19.96
N LEU A 218 6.27 -12.77 -19.03
CA LEU A 218 5.37 -11.62 -19.00
C LEU A 218 6.11 -10.32 -18.67
N ASN A 219 7.00 -10.37 -17.70
CA ASN A 219 7.74 -9.23 -17.20
C ASN A 219 9.19 -9.62 -16.83
N PRO A 220 10.14 -9.48 -17.78
CA PRO A 220 11.55 -9.77 -17.51
C PRO A 220 12.19 -8.91 -16.40
N PHE A 221 11.54 -7.82 -15.98
CA PHE A 221 12.00 -6.97 -14.88
C PHE A 221 11.43 -7.34 -13.51
N ASN A 222 10.71 -8.46 -13.40
CA ASN A 222 10.12 -8.89 -12.13
C ASN A 222 11.20 -9.43 -11.18
N GLU A 223 11.75 -8.56 -10.34
CA GLU A 223 12.80 -8.86 -9.38
C GLU A 223 12.39 -9.99 -8.42
N LYS A 224 11.12 -10.00 -7.97
CA LYS A 224 10.61 -11.02 -7.04
C LYS A 224 10.65 -12.42 -7.65
N ALA A 225 10.37 -12.57 -8.93
CA ALA A 225 10.43 -13.87 -9.62
C ALA A 225 11.84 -14.44 -9.63
N TYR A 226 12.86 -13.61 -9.93
CA TYR A 226 14.26 -14.03 -9.85
C TYR A 226 14.68 -14.44 -8.44
N LEU A 227 14.29 -13.66 -7.43
CA LEU A 227 14.61 -13.97 -6.04
C LEU A 227 14.00 -15.30 -5.59
N LEU A 228 12.72 -15.53 -5.90
CA LEU A 228 12.04 -16.78 -5.57
C LEU A 228 12.67 -17.99 -6.28
N LYS A 229 12.92 -17.87 -7.60
CA LYS A 229 13.53 -18.92 -8.39
C LYS A 229 14.96 -19.26 -7.92
N GLY A 230 15.76 -18.21 -7.64
CA GLY A 230 17.11 -18.38 -7.13
C GLY A 230 17.15 -18.99 -5.73
N SER A 231 16.27 -18.53 -4.83
CA SER A 231 16.18 -19.08 -3.46
C SER A 231 15.70 -20.55 -3.48
N TYR A 232 14.79 -20.89 -4.38
CA TYR A 232 14.37 -22.29 -4.57
C TYR A 232 15.56 -23.19 -4.92
N TYR A 233 16.40 -22.81 -5.91
CA TYR A 233 17.59 -23.59 -6.27
C TYR A 233 18.63 -23.63 -5.14
N LEU A 234 18.76 -22.55 -4.36
CA LEU A 234 19.62 -22.55 -3.17
C LEU A 234 19.19 -23.60 -2.14
N LEU A 235 17.89 -23.69 -1.84
CA LEU A 235 17.34 -24.70 -0.93
C LEU A 235 17.60 -26.13 -1.43
N LYS A 236 17.53 -26.36 -2.72
CA LYS A 236 17.87 -27.65 -3.34
C LYS A 236 19.37 -27.90 -3.40
N LYS A 237 20.20 -26.93 -2.97
CA LYS A 237 21.67 -26.95 -3.08
C LYS A 237 22.16 -27.05 -4.53
N GLU A 238 21.32 -26.63 -5.47
CA GLU A 238 21.64 -26.52 -6.88
C GLU A 238 22.32 -25.17 -7.17
N TYR A 239 23.48 -24.95 -6.53
CA TYR A 239 24.15 -23.65 -6.47
C TYR A 239 24.43 -23.04 -7.84
N ASP A 240 24.80 -23.85 -8.84
CA ASP A 240 25.10 -23.36 -10.18
C ASP A 240 23.85 -22.79 -10.87
N LYS A 241 22.70 -23.43 -10.70
CA LYS A 241 21.43 -22.91 -11.21
C LYS A 241 21.01 -21.63 -10.48
N ALA A 242 21.15 -21.58 -9.17
CA ALA A 242 20.85 -20.37 -8.40
C ALA A 242 21.71 -19.18 -8.86
N ILE A 243 23.04 -19.40 -9.05
CA ILE A 243 23.95 -18.36 -9.55
C ILE A 243 23.54 -17.92 -10.96
N SER A 244 23.15 -18.85 -11.84
CA SER A 244 22.69 -18.52 -13.18
C SER A 244 21.47 -17.60 -13.15
N VAL A 245 20.45 -17.94 -12.35
CA VAL A 245 19.23 -17.12 -12.19
C VAL A 245 19.57 -15.69 -11.74
N TYR A 246 20.47 -15.54 -10.77
CA TYR A 246 20.87 -14.21 -10.33
C TYR A 246 21.76 -13.46 -11.34
N ASN A 247 22.54 -14.20 -12.16
CA ASN A 247 23.26 -13.59 -13.27
C ASN A 247 22.28 -13.01 -14.31
N ASP A 248 21.24 -13.78 -14.67
CA ASP A 248 20.20 -13.32 -15.62
C ASP A 248 19.50 -12.07 -15.07
N ALA A 249 19.16 -12.04 -13.76
CA ALA A 249 18.60 -10.88 -13.10
C ALA A 249 19.51 -9.64 -13.19
N LEU A 250 20.83 -9.83 -13.01
CA LEU A 250 21.83 -8.77 -13.05
C LEU A 250 22.18 -8.31 -14.47
N GLU A 251 21.95 -9.14 -15.47
CA GLU A 251 22.01 -8.71 -16.88
C GLU A 251 20.85 -7.78 -17.23
N ILE A 252 19.67 -8.01 -16.66
CA ILE A 252 18.49 -7.17 -16.86
C ILE A 252 18.58 -5.88 -16.03
N ASN A 253 18.98 -5.99 -14.76
CA ASN A 253 19.16 -4.84 -13.86
C ASN A 253 20.47 -4.93 -13.09
N SER A 254 21.50 -4.23 -13.59
CA SER A 254 22.83 -4.18 -12.98
C SER A 254 22.89 -3.49 -11.61
N ASP A 255 21.83 -2.80 -11.21
CA ASP A 255 21.73 -2.11 -9.92
C ASP A 255 20.83 -2.85 -8.92
N PHE A 256 20.47 -4.10 -9.20
CA PHE A 256 19.67 -4.94 -8.34
C PHE A 256 20.48 -5.44 -7.14
N ALA A 257 20.53 -4.61 -6.08
CA ALA A 257 21.32 -4.86 -4.87
C ALA A 257 21.02 -6.22 -4.21
N GLN A 258 19.74 -6.60 -4.16
CA GLN A 258 19.33 -7.85 -3.51
C GLN A 258 19.77 -9.09 -4.32
N ALA A 259 19.82 -9.02 -5.64
CA ALA A 259 20.35 -10.11 -6.46
C ALA A 259 21.85 -10.33 -6.22
N TYR A 260 22.66 -9.26 -6.07
CA TYR A 260 24.05 -9.38 -5.64
C TYR A 260 24.15 -10.03 -4.26
N HIS A 261 23.37 -9.58 -3.29
CA HIS A 261 23.36 -10.14 -1.96
C HIS A 261 23.06 -11.65 -1.98
N GLU A 262 21.98 -12.05 -2.64
CA GLU A 262 21.57 -13.45 -2.69
C GLU A 262 22.58 -14.31 -3.48
N ARG A 263 23.13 -13.81 -4.59
CA ARG A 263 24.18 -14.49 -5.34
C ARG A 263 25.45 -14.69 -4.49
N GLY A 264 25.81 -13.67 -3.72
CA GLY A 264 26.92 -13.75 -2.76
C GLY A 264 26.69 -14.82 -1.69
N ARG A 265 25.47 -14.95 -1.18
CA ARG A 265 25.09 -16.04 -0.25
C ARG A 265 25.27 -17.42 -0.91
N VAL A 266 24.76 -17.58 -2.13
CA VAL A 266 24.90 -18.86 -2.87
C VAL A 266 26.38 -19.21 -3.11
N LYS A 267 27.21 -18.22 -3.51
CA LYS A 267 28.65 -18.41 -3.70
C LYS A 267 29.35 -18.85 -2.40
N LEU A 268 28.95 -18.24 -1.26
CA LEU A 268 29.49 -18.63 0.05
C LEU A 268 29.16 -20.09 0.38
N GLU A 269 27.92 -20.50 0.22
CA GLU A 269 27.48 -21.89 0.43
C GLU A 269 28.19 -22.88 -0.51
N LYS A 270 28.50 -22.45 -1.72
CA LYS A 270 29.28 -23.22 -2.70
C LYS A 270 30.78 -23.30 -2.34
N GLY A 271 31.24 -22.43 -1.43
CA GLY A 271 32.65 -22.36 -0.99
C GLY A 271 33.48 -21.29 -1.70
N ASP A 272 32.89 -20.51 -2.61
CA ASP A 272 33.53 -19.37 -3.28
C ASP A 272 33.44 -18.11 -2.39
N LYS A 273 34.41 -18.02 -1.45
CA LYS A 273 34.46 -16.90 -0.50
C LYS A 273 34.82 -15.57 -1.15
N GLU A 274 35.69 -15.60 -2.17
CA GLU A 274 36.16 -14.39 -2.85
C GLU A 274 35.04 -13.76 -3.67
N GLY A 275 34.37 -14.55 -4.52
CA GLY A 275 33.22 -14.08 -5.29
C GLY A 275 32.03 -13.68 -4.42
N SER A 276 31.84 -14.32 -3.25
CA SER A 276 30.84 -13.90 -2.26
C SER A 276 31.15 -12.49 -1.71
N MET A 277 32.40 -12.23 -1.32
CA MET A 277 32.81 -10.91 -0.80
C MET A 277 32.63 -9.78 -1.84
N GLU A 278 32.94 -10.06 -3.11
CA GLU A 278 32.74 -9.10 -4.19
C GLU A 278 31.25 -8.73 -4.36
N ASP A 279 30.38 -9.75 -4.40
CA ASP A 279 28.94 -9.54 -4.53
C ASP A 279 28.34 -8.81 -3.30
N MET A 280 28.75 -9.16 -2.10
CA MET A 280 28.30 -8.48 -0.87
C MET A 280 28.74 -7.02 -0.83
N LYS A 281 29.98 -6.72 -1.26
CA LYS A 281 30.46 -5.36 -1.36
C LYS A 281 29.61 -4.55 -2.35
N ARG A 282 29.30 -5.13 -3.51
CA ARG A 282 28.47 -4.45 -4.52
C ARG A 282 27.05 -4.22 -4.04
N ALA A 283 26.47 -5.17 -3.32
CA ALA A 283 25.15 -5.00 -2.70
C ALA A 283 25.09 -3.84 -1.70
N ILE A 284 26.13 -3.67 -0.86
CA ILE A 284 26.23 -2.56 0.09
C ILE A 284 26.44 -1.22 -0.63
N GLU A 285 27.24 -1.19 -1.70
CA GLU A 285 27.44 0.04 -2.50
C GLU A 285 26.15 0.53 -3.13
N LEU A 286 25.28 -0.38 -3.58
CA LEU A 286 24.00 -0.07 -4.21
C LEU A 286 22.90 0.28 -3.20
N ALA A 287 22.91 -0.31 -2.02
CA ALA A 287 21.94 -0.09 -0.95
C ALA A 287 22.64 0.05 0.41
N PRO A 288 23.28 1.22 0.68
CA PRO A 288 24.05 1.44 1.92
C PRO A 288 23.21 1.32 3.19
N GLU A 289 21.92 1.64 3.14
CA GLU A 289 20.98 1.51 4.27
C GLU A 289 20.79 0.05 4.71
N ASN A 290 21.00 -0.90 3.83
CA ASN A 290 20.90 -2.33 4.13
C ASN A 290 22.21 -2.88 4.71
N GLY A 291 23.29 -2.10 4.71
CA GLY A 291 24.61 -2.52 5.16
C GLY A 291 24.69 -2.88 6.65
N THR A 292 23.81 -2.33 7.50
CA THR A 292 23.71 -2.69 8.91
C THR A 292 23.16 -4.10 9.14
N ASN A 293 22.33 -4.59 8.22
CA ASN A 293 21.78 -5.95 8.24
C ASN A 293 22.77 -6.99 7.68
N ILE A 294 23.80 -6.55 6.96
CA ILE A 294 24.82 -7.40 6.34
C ILE A 294 26.07 -7.53 7.25
N SER A 295 26.22 -6.64 8.25
CA SER A 295 27.39 -6.63 9.14
C SER A 295 27.36 -7.79 10.16
N GLY A 296 27.82 -8.95 9.75
CA GLY A 296 28.52 -9.89 10.65
C GLY A 296 27.69 -10.79 11.55
N GLU A 297 26.38 -10.73 11.60
CA GLU A 297 25.57 -11.73 12.33
C GLU A 297 25.18 -12.93 11.46
N TYR A 298 26.17 -13.48 10.76
CA TYR A 298 26.01 -14.77 10.04
C TYR A 298 25.72 -15.98 10.94
N ASN A 299 25.77 -15.81 12.28
CA ASN A 299 25.54 -16.88 13.22
C ASN A 299 24.07 -17.16 13.57
N ASN A 300 23.11 -16.43 13.06
CA ASN A 300 21.68 -16.61 13.38
C ASN A 300 20.87 -17.35 12.31
N TYR A 301 21.52 -18.02 11.37
CA TYR A 301 20.86 -18.81 10.33
C TYR A 301 19.94 -19.92 10.87
N GLU A 302 20.25 -20.48 12.04
CA GLU A 302 19.37 -21.48 12.66
C GLU A 302 18.10 -20.90 13.27
N GLN A 303 18.08 -19.59 13.58
CA GLN A 303 16.88 -18.92 14.08
C GLN A 303 15.96 -18.42 12.95
N GLN A 304 16.51 -18.17 11.76
CA GLN A 304 15.73 -17.79 10.58
C GLN A 304 15.06 -18.96 9.84
N LYS A 305 15.31 -20.21 10.25
CA LYS A 305 14.54 -21.39 9.76
C LYS A 305 13.02 -21.31 10.01
N ASN A 306 12.58 -20.27 10.72
CA ASN A 306 11.16 -19.98 10.98
C ASN A 306 10.59 -18.83 10.15
N ILE A 307 11.34 -18.22 9.23
CA ILE A 307 10.77 -17.32 8.25
C ILE A 307 10.19 -18.21 7.16
N PRO A 308 8.86 -18.22 6.97
CA PRO A 308 8.29 -18.92 5.83
C PRO A 308 8.71 -18.19 4.57
N PHE A 309 9.03 -18.99 3.56
CA PHE A 309 8.95 -18.50 2.21
C PHE A 309 7.67 -17.75 2.06
#